data_2f17d97b8c250f33f783a833b23450b1
#
_entry.id   2f17d97b8c250f33f783a833b23450b1
#
_cell.length_a   1.000
_cell.length_b   1.000
_cell.length_c   1.000
_cell.angle_alpha   90.00
_cell.angle_beta   90.00
_cell.angle_gamma   90.00
#
_symmetry.space_group_name_H-M   'P 1'
#
loop_
_entity.id
_entity.type
_entity.pdbx_description
1 polymer ?
#
loop_
_entity_poly.entity_id
_entity_poly.type
_entity_poly.pdbx_seq_one_letter_code
_entity_poly.pdbx_strand_id
1 'polypeptide(L)'
;KLKGGGGDTEAWATVGGAYGDIYTSYAYTRNEAGEKILNQDGSWRRSGTSEKIGSIQPKLLGGLSSSLTWKNLSFNVVLDARFGGDIFSGSYNYGMSNGILKSSLFGRTEEYGGLPRTLDDGRVINDGMIPEGVFAEGININGTDVSGMSYQEAYEKGLVKPLSAYKYYANLADWGSGIRETGIQKCSWIALRELSLRYSLPSKWISKLYVQNVNVGLVCRNVGFLYNSLPDNINPEGLRSNYTSEYYEAGGSALTRNYGFSINVSF
;
A
#
# COMPACT_ATOMS: atom_id res chain seq x y z
N LYS A 1 6.45 -19.63 -13.11
CA LYS A 1 5.95 -18.24 -13.08
C LYS A 1 4.45 -18.22 -13.30
N LEU A 2 3.72 -17.45 -12.52
CA LEU A 2 2.29 -17.21 -12.67
C LEU A 2 2.05 -15.99 -13.57
N LYS A 3 0.81 -15.88 -14.11
CA LYS A 3 0.38 -14.68 -14.84
C LYS A 3 0.05 -13.56 -13.85
N GLY A 4 0.21 -12.31 -14.29
CA GLY A 4 -0.01 -11.12 -13.48
C GLY A 4 1.27 -10.55 -12.89
N GLY A 5 1.13 -9.49 -12.13
CA GLY A 5 2.23 -8.77 -11.52
C GLY A 5 2.95 -7.81 -12.46
N GLY A 6 4.01 -7.23 -11.97
CA GLY A 6 4.82 -6.23 -12.65
C GLY A 6 5.81 -5.58 -11.70
N GLY A 7 6.42 -4.47 -12.14
CA GLY A 7 7.36 -3.72 -11.29
C GLY A 7 8.63 -4.48 -10.97
N ASP A 8 9.15 -5.27 -11.92
CA ASP A 8 10.32 -6.13 -11.73
C ASP A 8 10.14 -7.16 -10.59
N THR A 9 8.88 -7.55 -10.34
CA THR A 9 8.50 -8.59 -9.41
C THR A 9 7.80 -9.72 -10.15
N GLU A 10 7.87 -10.94 -9.61
CA GLU A 10 7.27 -12.12 -10.20
C GLU A 10 6.62 -13.01 -9.15
N ALA A 11 5.38 -13.47 -9.44
CA ALA A 11 4.75 -14.49 -8.60
C ALA A 11 5.04 -15.89 -9.13
N TRP A 12 5.31 -16.82 -8.22
CA TRP A 12 5.67 -18.20 -8.56
C TRP A 12 4.84 -19.20 -7.74
N ALA A 13 4.64 -20.36 -8.33
CA ALA A 13 4.27 -21.57 -7.62
C ALA A 13 5.50 -22.48 -7.65
N THR A 14 6.19 -22.61 -6.52
CA THR A 14 7.40 -23.42 -6.39
C THR A 14 7.10 -24.69 -5.63
N VAL A 15 7.82 -25.78 -5.95
CA VAL A 15 7.70 -27.06 -5.23
C VAL A 15 8.11 -26.82 -3.77
N GLY A 16 7.23 -27.18 -2.83
CA GLY A 16 7.45 -26.94 -1.40
C GLY A 16 7.20 -25.52 -0.91
N GLY A 17 6.91 -24.59 -1.82
CA GLY A 17 6.53 -23.20 -1.52
C GLY A 17 5.01 -22.98 -1.57
N ALA A 18 4.57 -21.77 -1.21
CA ALA A 18 3.17 -21.39 -1.36
C ALA A 18 2.85 -21.01 -2.81
N TYR A 19 1.60 -21.20 -3.22
CA TYR A 19 1.13 -20.65 -4.49
C TYR A 19 1.12 -19.14 -4.42
N GLY A 20 1.87 -18.48 -5.34
CA GLY A 20 1.91 -17.03 -5.41
C GLY A 20 2.91 -16.37 -4.47
N ASP A 21 3.99 -17.03 -4.13
CA ASP A 21 5.15 -16.37 -3.53
C ASP A 21 5.72 -15.33 -4.50
N ILE A 22 5.99 -14.12 -4.01
CA ILE A 22 6.47 -12.99 -4.80
C ILE A 22 7.98 -12.89 -4.67
N TYR A 23 8.65 -12.80 -5.80
CA TYR A 23 10.11 -12.74 -5.92
C TYR A 23 10.56 -11.51 -6.70
N THR A 24 11.76 -11.01 -6.40
CA THR A 24 12.47 -9.98 -7.16
C THR A 24 13.97 -10.10 -6.99
N SER A 25 14.75 -9.64 -7.98
CA SER A 25 16.19 -9.42 -7.85
C SER A 25 16.56 -8.03 -7.34
N TYR A 26 15.55 -7.21 -7.04
CA TYR A 26 15.70 -5.85 -6.49
C TYR A 26 15.24 -5.77 -5.03
N ALA A 27 15.44 -6.85 -4.25
CA ALA A 27 15.28 -6.84 -2.81
C ALA A 27 16.49 -6.17 -2.14
N TYR A 28 16.38 -5.84 -0.86
CA TYR A 28 17.54 -5.42 -0.08
C TYR A 28 18.57 -6.55 0.05
N THR A 29 19.84 -6.26 -0.20
CA THR A 29 20.91 -7.10 0.32
C THR A 29 20.95 -6.94 1.84
N ARG A 30 21.05 -8.06 2.56
CA ARG A 30 21.18 -8.07 4.03
C ARG A 30 22.40 -8.88 4.44
N ASN A 31 23.01 -8.49 5.59
CA ASN A 31 24.03 -9.30 6.23
C ASN A 31 23.40 -10.43 7.06
N GLU A 32 24.22 -11.22 7.74
CA GLU A 32 23.78 -12.33 8.60
C GLU A 32 22.93 -11.87 9.79
N ALA A 33 23.10 -10.62 10.25
CA ALA A 33 22.29 -10.01 11.29
C ALA A 33 20.94 -9.47 10.76
N GLY A 34 20.69 -9.54 9.44
CA GLY A 34 19.47 -9.03 8.81
C GLY A 34 19.49 -7.53 8.48
N GLU A 35 20.61 -6.85 8.74
CA GLU A 35 20.76 -5.43 8.47
C GLU A 35 20.90 -5.16 6.95
N LYS A 36 20.29 -4.09 6.48
CA LYS A 36 20.37 -3.67 5.08
C LYS A 36 21.77 -3.17 4.74
N ILE A 37 22.31 -3.59 3.62
CA ILE A 37 23.62 -3.18 3.15
C ILE A 37 23.53 -1.92 2.31
N LEU A 38 24.40 -0.94 2.62
CA LEU A 38 24.53 0.32 1.91
C LEU A 38 25.78 0.34 1.02
N ASN A 39 25.66 1.04 -0.10
CA ASN A 39 26.77 1.45 -0.93
C ASN A 39 27.43 2.72 -0.34
N GLN A 40 28.61 3.08 -0.87
CA GLN A 40 29.35 4.25 -0.41
C GLN A 40 28.56 5.56 -0.47
N ASP A 41 27.64 5.69 -1.42
CA ASP A 41 26.81 6.89 -1.60
C ASP A 41 25.55 6.91 -0.72
N GLY A 42 25.37 5.93 0.18
CA GLY A 42 24.21 5.75 1.05
C GLY A 42 22.99 5.14 0.38
N SER A 43 23.10 4.70 -0.87
CA SER A 43 22.03 3.92 -1.51
C SER A 43 22.02 2.48 -1.00
N TRP A 44 20.84 1.85 -0.97
CA TRP A 44 20.73 0.44 -0.61
C TRP A 44 21.24 -0.47 -1.73
N ARG A 45 22.00 -1.50 -1.34
CA ARG A 45 22.46 -2.51 -2.28
C ARG A 45 21.32 -3.47 -2.62
N ARG A 46 21.13 -3.72 -3.93
CA ARG A 46 20.20 -4.73 -4.42
C ARG A 46 20.77 -6.13 -4.31
N SER A 47 19.91 -7.11 -4.03
CA SER A 47 20.33 -8.51 -3.90
C SER A 47 21.00 -9.06 -5.17
N GLY A 48 20.54 -8.62 -6.34
CA GLY A 48 20.99 -9.14 -7.64
C GLY A 48 20.52 -10.58 -7.92
N THR A 49 20.08 -11.30 -6.91
CA THR A 49 19.50 -12.65 -6.98
C THR A 49 18.02 -12.61 -6.67
N SER A 50 17.28 -13.62 -7.15
CA SER A 50 15.84 -13.69 -6.95
C SER A 50 15.51 -14.04 -5.49
N GLU A 51 15.01 -13.05 -4.73
CA GLU A 51 14.66 -13.18 -3.33
C GLU A 51 13.14 -13.19 -3.16
N LYS A 52 12.64 -14.02 -2.24
CA LYS A 52 11.24 -14.00 -1.85
C LYS A 52 10.97 -12.78 -0.97
N ILE A 53 10.03 -11.93 -1.43
CA ILE A 53 9.68 -10.67 -0.75
C ILE A 53 8.25 -10.62 -0.23
N GLY A 54 7.41 -11.59 -0.56
CA GLY A 54 6.01 -11.63 -0.13
C GLY A 54 5.26 -12.85 -0.62
N SER A 55 3.95 -12.87 -0.38
CA SER A 55 3.03 -13.87 -0.90
C SER A 55 1.65 -13.26 -1.12
N ILE A 56 1.03 -13.60 -2.25
CA ILE A 56 -0.31 -13.09 -2.60
C ILE A 56 -1.43 -13.69 -1.76
N GLN A 57 -1.18 -14.82 -1.06
CA GLN A 57 -2.21 -15.59 -0.40
C GLN A 57 -2.75 -14.86 0.84
N PRO A 58 -4.05 -14.52 0.87
CA PRO A 58 -4.68 -14.04 2.08
C PRO A 58 -4.77 -15.16 3.11
N LYS A 59 -4.70 -14.80 4.38
CA LYS A 59 -4.94 -15.72 5.50
C LYS A 59 -6.43 -15.98 5.70
N LEU A 60 -7.27 -14.98 5.39
CA LEU A 60 -8.72 -15.05 5.53
C LEU A 60 -9.38 -14.14 4.47
N LEU A 61 -10.40 -14.70 3.83
CA LEU A 61 -11.40 -13.97 3.05
C LEU A 61 -12.76 -14.25 3.68
N GLY A 62 -13.59 -13.23 3.81
CA GLY A 62 -14.91 -13.40 4.41
C GLY A 62 -15.87 -12.28 3.99
N GLY A 63 -17.16 -12.59 4.10
CA GLY A 63 -18.24 -11.64 3.89
C GLY A 63 -19.32 -11.80 4.95
N LEU A 64 -19.97 -10.71 5.28
CA LEU A 64 -21.12 -10.66 6.18
C LEU A 64 -22.25 -9.90 5.51
N SER A 65 -23.42 -10.54 5.42
CA SER A 65 -24.66 -9.88 5.04
C SER A 65 -25.66 -9.99 6.20
N SER A 66 -26.20 -8.85 6.61
CA SER A 66 -27.17 -8.77 7.70
C SER A 66 -28.38 -7.95 7.28
N SER A 67 -29.56 -8.44 7.67
CA SER A 67 -30.84 -7.78 7.43
C SER A 67 -31.60 -7.64 8.74
N LEU A 68 -32.00 -6.43 9.07
CA LEU A 68 -32.81 -6.13 10.25
C LEU A 68 -34.12 -5.51 9.80
N THR A 69 -35.23 -6.13 10.18
CA THR A 69 -36.57 -5.60 9.90
C THR A 69 -37.25 -5.23 11.22
N TRP A 70 -37.72 -4.00 11.29
CA TRP A 70 -38.51 -3.51 12.41
C TRP A 70 -39.78 -2.83 11.88
N LYS A 71 -40.90 -3.45 12.12
CA LYS A 71 -42.21 -3.03 11.56
C LYS A 71 -42.14 -2.91 10.03
N ASN A 72 -42.29 -1.73 9.49
CA ASN A 72 -42.31 -1.45 8.06
C ASN A 72 -40.94 -1.04 7.52
N LEU A 73 -39.90 -1.01 8.38
CA LEU A 73 -38.55 -0.58 8.03
C LEU A 73 -37.62 -1.78 7.96
N SER A 74 -36.89 -1.91 6.85
CA SER A 74 -35.84 -2.91 6.68
C SER A 74 -34.51 -2.24 6.38
N PHE A 75 -33.48 -2.62 7.12
CA PHE A 75 -32.11 -2.17 6.97
C PHE A 75 -31.22 -3.33 6.61
N ASN A 76 -30.42 -3.21 5.53
CA ASN A 76 -29.46 -4.22 5.13
C ASN A 76 -28.06 -3.65 5.09
N VAL A 77 -27.10 -4.48 5.49
CA VAL A 77 -25.68 -4.19 5.49
C VAL A 77 -24.95 -5.34 4.82
N VAL A 78 -24.02 -5.03 3.91
CA VAL A 78 -23.11 -6.02 3.32
C VAL A 78 -21.68 -5.56 3.58
N LEU A 79 -20.92 -6.40 4.24
CA LEU A 79 -19.51 -6.24 4.51
C LEU A 79 -18.72 -7.30 3.75
N ASP A 80 -17.52 -6.94 3.35
CA ASP A 80 -16.55 -7.83 2.75
C ASP A 80 -15.19 -7.58 3.38
N ALA A 81 -14.37 -8.62 3.55
CA ALA A 81 -13.11 -8.50 4.26
C ALA A 81 -12.03 -9.41 3.67
N ARG A 82 -10.81 -8.91 3.66
CA ARG A 82 -9.59 -9.64 3.37
C ARG A 82 -8.59 -9.37 4.49
N PHE A 83 -7.94 -10.42 4.97
CA PHE A 83 -6.84 -10.31 5.93
C PHE A 83 -5.60 -11.05 5.42
N GLY A 84 -4.50 -10.33 5.34
CA GLY A 84 -3.22 -10.84 4.89
C GLY A 84 -3.09 -11.00 3.38
N GLY A 85 -1.97 -11.57 2.98
CA GLY A 85 -1.45 -11.51 1.63
C GLY A 85 -0.74 -10.19 1.36
N ASP A 86 0.06 -10.19 0.33
CA ASP A 86 0.85 -9.03 -0.07
C ASP A 86 0.45 -8.60 -1.48
N ILE A 87 0.56 -7.32 -1.74
CA ILE A 87 0.49 -6.75 -3.08
C ILE A 87 1.75 -5.93 -3.32
N PHE A 88 2.17 -5.82 -4.57
CA PHE A 88 3.12 -4.80 -4.98
C PHE A 88 2.33 -3.56 -5.39
N SER A 89 2.50 -2.47 -4.64
CA SER A 89 1.88 -1.19 -4.99
C SER A 89 2.82 -0.34 -5.83
N GLY A 90 2.57 -0.30 -7.13
CA GLY A 90 3.23 0.62 -8.04
C GLY A 90 2.87 2.07 -7.75
N SER A 91 1.64 2.33 -7.32
CA SER A 91 1.21 3.68 -6.89
C SER A 91 2.01 4.17 -5.70
N TYR A 92 2.26 3.32 -4.70
CA TYR A 92 3.12 3.66 -3.56
C TYR A 92 4.55 3.90 -4.02
N ASN A 93 5.13 2.95 -4.75
CA ASN A 93 6.52 3.03 -5.19
C ASN A 93 6.77 4.29 -6.02
N TYR A 94 5.94 4.54 -7.03
CA TYR A 94 6.02 5.73 -7.88
C TYR A 94 5.76 7.02 -7.09
N GLY A 95 4.77 7.00 -6.22
CA GLY A 95 4.39 8.15 -5.41
C GLY A 95 5.46 8.54 -4.39
N MET A 96 6.16 7.56 -3.80
CA MET A 96 7.29 7.80 -2.89
C MET A 96 8.48 8.41 -3.64
N SER A 97 8.89 7.83 -4.77
CA SER A 97 10.04 8.33 -5.55
C SER A 97 9.82 9.74 -6.08
N ASN A 98 8.59 10.06 -6.51
CA ASN A 98 8.22 11.39 -7.01
C ASN A 98 7.76 12.36 -5.92
N GLY A 99 7.63 11.88 -4.69
CA GLY A 99 7.31 12.71 -3.55
C GLY A 99 5.89 13.28 -3.53
N ILE A 100 4.92 12.58 -4.10
CA ILE A 100 3.52 13.01 -4.18
C ILE A 100 2.61 12.36 -3.12
N LEU A 101 3.14 11.43 -2.33
CA LEU A 101 2.42 10.80 -1.24
C LEU A 101 2.66 11.54 0.09
N LYS A 102 1.67 11.49 0.97
CA LYS A 102 1.79 12.01 2.33
C LYS A 102 2.94 11.34 3.09
N SER A 103 3.11 10.03 2.92
CA SER A 103 4.22 9.26 3.50
C SER A 103 5.60 9.77 3.07
N SER A 104 5.71 10.44 1.92
CA SER A 104 6.97 11.02 1.44
C SER A 104 7.27 12.41 1.98
N LEU A 105 6.44 12.97 2.87
CA LEU A 105 6.71 14.27 3.52
C LEU A 105 7.82 14.17 4.57
N PHE A 106 7.98 12.99 5.18
CA PHE A 106 9.02 12.79 6.20
C PHE A 106 10.41 13.13 5.64
N GLY A 107 11.19 13.87 6.41
CA GLY A 107 12.53 14.30 6.06
C GLY A 107 12.65 15.50 5.13
N ARG A 108 11.55 16.08 4.59
CA ARG A 108 11.61 17.17 3.61
C ARG A 108 11.84 18.54 4.22
N THR A 109 11.40 18.73 5.44
CA THR A 109 11.58 19.97 6.19
C THR A 109 11.81 19.63 7.65
N GLU A 110 12.28 20.60 8.44
CA GLU A 110 12.44 20.45 9.89
C GLU A 110 11.15 20.00 10.57
N GLU A 111 10.00 20.56 10.18
CA GLU A 111 8.68 20.18 10.69
C GLU A 111 8.37 18.69 10.48
N TYR A 112 8.85 18.11 9.39
CA TYR A 112 8.69 16.70 9.06
C TYR A 112 9.94 15.87 9.37
N GLY A 113 10.79 16.32 10.30
CA GLY A 113 11.93 15.55 10.80
C GLY A 113 13.17 15.57 9.90
N GLY A 114 13.25 16.53 8.96
CA GLY A 114 14.44 16.74 8.14
C GLY A 114 15.61 17.25 8.95
N LEU A 115 16.79 16.65 8.78
CA LEU A 115 18.03 17.05 9.41
C LEU A 115 18.71 18.19 8.66
N PRO A 116 19.50 19.05 9.35
CA PRO A 116 20.29 20.08 8.70
C PRO A 116 21.29 19.46 7.71
N ARG A 117 21.32 19.95 6.50
CA ARG A 117 22.26 19.57 5.44
C ARG A 117 22.86 20.81 4.79
N THR A 118 24.19 20.91 4.77
CA THR A 118 24.91 22.00 4.13
C THR A 118 25.06 21.71 2.64
N LEU A 119 24.61 22.65 1.81
CA LEU A 119 24.78 22.64 0.37
C LEU A 119 26.20 23.07 -0.02
N ASP A 120 26.58 22.85 -1.29
CA ASP A 120 27.90 23.22 -1.81
C ASP A 120 28.11 24.73 -1.81
N ASP A 121 27.05 25.52 -1.85
CA ASP A 121 27.10 27.02 -1.75
C ASP A 121 27.13 27.52 -0.31
N GLY A 122 27.21 26.62 0.69
CA GLY A 122 27.28 26.94 2.12
C GLY A 122 25.92 27.15 2.79
N ARG A 123 24.81 27.19 2.06
CA ARG A 123 23.48 27.28 2.68
C ARG A 123 23.13 26.00 3.44
N VAL A 124 22.43 26.16 4.54
CA VAL A 124 21.88 25.03 5.31
C VAL A 124 20.39 24.92 5.03
N ILE A 125 19.95 23.71 4.69
CA ILE A 125 18.53 23.38 4.52
C ILE A 125 18.21 22.14 5.37
N ASN A 126 16.98 22.04 5.85
CA ASN A 126 16.54 20.95 6.74
C ASN A 126 15.77 19.89 5.94
N ASP A 127 16.46 19.27 4.98
CA ASP A 127 15.94 18.18 4.13
C ASP A 127 16.76 16.89 4.24
N GLY A 128 17.60 16.79 5.27
CA GLY A 128 18.51 15.68 5.47
C GLY A 128 17.84 14.44 6.02
N MET A 129 18.21 13.27 5.50
CA MET A 129 17.75 11.96 5.94
C MET A 129 18.91 10.99 6.11
N ILE A 130 18.79 10.10 7.08
CA ILE A 130 19.75 9.02 7.36
C ILE A 130 19.14 7.70 6.86
N PRO A 131 19.75 7.01 5.88
CA PRO A 131 19.29 5.70 5.47
C PRO A 131 19.59 4.65 6.54
N GLU A 132 18.62 3.79 6.79
CA GLU A 132 18.78 2.66 7.69
C GLU A 132 19.64 1.57 7.01
N GLY A 133 20.73 1.16 7.66
CA GLY A 133 21.61 0.11 7.17
C GLY A 133 23.06 0.33 7.56
N VAL A 134 23.90 -0.62 7.17
CA VAL A 134 25.33 -0.63 7.39
C VAL A 134 26.09 -0.62 6.06
N PHE A 135 27.25 0.01 6.04
CA PHE A 135 28.09 0.03 4.85
C PHE A 135 28.60 -1.37 4.50
N ALA A 136 28.67 -1.65 3.20
CA ALA A 136 29.25 -2.90 2.72
C ALA A 136 30.73 -3.00 3.06
N GLU A 137 31.24 -4.23 3.08
CA GLU A 137 32.67 -4.50 3.25
C GLU A 137 33.51 -3.80 2.18
N GLY A 138 34.68 -3.32 2.57
CA GLY A 138 35.66 -2.66 1.70
C GLY A 138 35.34 -1.20 1.37
N ILE A 139 34.30 -0.59 1.98
CA ILE A 139 33.98 0.81 1.76
C ILE A 139 34.85 1.69 2.66
N ASN A 140 35.54 2.62 2.02
CA ASN A 140 36.34 3.66 2.66
C ASN A 140 35.76 5.05 2.37
N ILE A 141 35.61 5.86 3.41
CA ILE A 141 35.15 7.25 3.32
C ILE A 141 36.25 8.14 3.92
N ASN A 142 36.80 9.03 3.11
CA ASN A 142 37.88 9.94 3.51
C ASN A 142 39.07 9.24 4.17
N GLY A 143 39.44 8.03 3.71
CA GLY A 143 40.53 7.25 4.24
C GLY A 143 40.18 6.40 5.48
N THR A 144 38.95 6.47 5.96
CA THR A 144 38.44 5.67 7.09
C THR A 144 37.67 4.48 6.56
N ASP A 145 38.01 3.26 6.99
CA ASP A 145 37.23 2.07 6.73
C ASP A 145 35.91 2.14 7.54
N VAL A 146 34.78 2.08 6.83
CA VAL A 146 33.44 2.11 7.42
C VAL A 146 32.69 0.78 7.25
N SER A 147 33.38 -0.28 6.89
CA SER A 147 32.81 -1.62 6.70
C SER A 147 31.99 -2.05 7.92
N GLY A 148 30.71 -2.39 7.71
CA GLY A 148 29.80 -2.79 8.80
C GLY A 148 29.35 -1.67 9.73
N MET A 149 29.85 -0.44 9.57
CA MET A 149 29.41 0.72 10.35
C MET A 149 28.02 1.16 9.84
N SER A 150 27.11 1.53 10.75
CA SER A 150 25.82 2.10 10.34
C SER A 150 26.00 3.50 9.76
N TYR A 151 25.07 3.91 8.86
CA TYR A 151 25.10 5.26 8.33
C TYR A 151 24.92 6.33 9.41
N GLN A 152 24.10 6.02 10.43
CA GLN A 152 23.91 6.89 11.59
C GLN A 152 25.22 7.11 12.36
N GLU A 153 25.95 6.03 12.66
CA GLU A 153 27.25 6.11 13.34
C GLU A 153 28.29 6.89 12.54
N ALA A 154 28.35 6.65 11.22
CA ALA A 154 29.23 7.40 10.34
C ALA A 154 28.88 8.90 10.28
N TYR A 155 27.60 9.23 10.35
CA TYR A 155 27.14 10.61 10.44
C TYR A 155 27.55 11.27 11.77
N GLU A 156 27.36 10.60 12.89
CA GLU A 156 27.75 11.09 14.21
C GLU A 156 29.26 11.31 14.32
N LYS A 157 30.06 10.51 13.63
CA LYS A 157 31.51 10.66 13.51
C LYS A 157 31.92 11.74 12.48
N GLY A 158 30.99 12.39 11.78
CA GLY A 158 31.27 13.39 10.78
C GLY A 158 31.87 12.87 9.48
N LEU A 159 31.80 11.55 9.24
CA LEU A 159 32.35 10.91 8.03
C LEU A 159 31.41 11.08 6.82
N VAL A 160 30.11 11.16 7.04
CA VAL A 160 29.10 11.33 6.00
C VAL A 160 28.16 12.49 6.33
N LYS A 161 27.50 13.03 5.29
CA LYS A 161 26.42 14.01 5.44
C LYS A 161 25.07 13.30 5.27
N PRO A 162 23.96 13.83 5.84
CA PRO A 162 22.65 13.33 5.54
C PRO A 162 22.36 13.37 4.03
N LEU A 163 21.65 12.38 3.52
CA LEU A 163 21.13 12.42 2.14
C LEU A 163 20.04 13.48 2.06
N SER A 164 19.87 14.13 0.91
CA SER A 164 18.66 14.92 0.69
C SER A 164 17.44 13.99 0.69
N ALA A 165 16.28 14.47 1.15
CA ALA A 165 15.04 13.71 1.07
C ALA A 165 14.76 13.22 -0.35
N TYR A 166 15.06 14.05 -1.38
CA TYR A 166 14.97 13.65 -2.77
C TYR A 166 15.83 12.40 -3.08
N LYS A 167 17.12 12.41 -2.72
CA LYS A 167 18.02 11.29 -2.97
C LYS A 167 17.61 10.06 -2.18
N TYR A 168 17.18 10.25 -0.94
CA TYR A 168 16.67 9.16 -0.10
C TYR A 168 15.50 8.43 -0.76
N TYR A 169 14.46 9.17 -1.18
CA TYR A 169 13.28 8.58 -1.80
C TYR A 169 13.54 8.02 -3.19
N ALA A 170 14.44 8.63 -3.96
CA ALA A 170 14.90 8.07 -5.22
C ALA A 170 15.61 6.74 -4.99
N ASN A 171 16.56 6.66 -4.05
CA ASN A 171 17.22 5.40 -3.71
C ASN A 171 16.26 4.34 -3.17
N LEU A 172 15.23 4.77 -2.44
CA LEU A 172 14.22 3.86 -1.87
C LEU A 172 13.32 3.25 -2.96
N ALA A 173 12.80 4.05 -3.87
CA ALA A 173 11.63 3.68 -4.66
C ALA A 173 11.70 4.00 -6.16
N ASP A 174 12.76 4.66 -6.65
CA ASP A 174 12.86 5.01 -8.06
C ASP A 174 12.82 3.77 -8.97
N TRP A 175 12.23 3.95 -10.16
CA TRP A 175 12.05 2.86 -11.10
C TRP A 175 13.37 2.26 -11.59
N GLY A 176 14.39 3.10 -11.80
CA GLY A 176 15.71 2.70 -12.25
C GLY A 176 16.61 2.14 -11.15
N SER A 177 16.63 2.79 -9.97
CA SER A 177 17.61 2.55 -8.89
C SER A 177 17.01 2.03 -7.58
N GLY A 178 15.71 2.17 -7.37
CA GLY A 178 15.03 1.82 -6.10
C GLY A 178 14.93 0.33 -5.83
N ILE A 179 14.52 0.03 -4.62
CA ILE A 179 14.32 -1.32 -4.08
C ILE A 179 12.86 -1.72 -4.28
N ARG A 180 12.59 -2.83 -4.97
CA ARG A 180 11.22 -3.30 -5.23
C ARG A 180 10.52 -3.84 -4.00
N GLU A 181 11.28 -4.37 -3.06
CA GLU A 181 10.76 -4.83 -1.77
C GLU A 181 9.97 -3.71 -1.04
N THR A 182 10.33 -2.44 -1.22
CA THR A 182 9.63 -1.30 -0.62
C THR A 182 8.20 -1.13 -1.13
N GLY A 183 7.92 -1.57 -2.35
CA GLY A 183 6.58 -1.55 -2.94
C GLY A 183 5.66 -2.67 -2.45
N ILE A 184 6.20 -3.66 -1.74
CA ILE A 184 5.40 -4.75 -1.16
C ILE A 184 4.67 -4.23 0.08
N GLN A 185 3.34 -4.32 0.02
CA GLN A 185 2.45 -3.85 1.07
C GLN A 185 1.55 -4.98 1.55
N LYS A 186 1.38 -5.09 2.88
CA LYS A 186 0.38 -6.00 3.47
C LYS A 186 -1.01 -5.57 3.08
N CYS A 187 -1.81 -6.49 2.52
CA CYS A 187 -3.14 -6.20 2.00
C CYS A 187 -4.22 -6.77 2.91
N SER A 188 -4.66 -5.95 3.85
CA SER A 188 -5.80 -6.27 4.72
C SER A 188 -6.81 -5.14 4.67
N TRP A 189 -8.09 -5.47 4.52
CA TRP A 189 -9.13 -4.46 4.45
C TRP A 189 -10.50 -5.01 4.87
N ILE A 190 -11.39 -4.12 5.29
CA ILE A 190 -12.81 -4.37 5.52
C ILE A 190 -13.57 -3.32 4.72
N ALA A 191 -14.37 -3.75 3.77
CA ALA A 191 -15.16 -2.90 2.89
C ALA A 191 -16.64 -2.95 3.27
N LEU A 192 -17.27 -1.80 3.35
CA LEU A 192 -18.71 -1.66 3.44
C LEU A 192 -19.26 -1.58 2.00
N ARG A 193 -19.78 -2.73 1.53
CA ARG A 193 -20.21 -2.91 0.14
C ARG A 193 -21.56 -2.29 -0.13
N GLU A 194 -22.51 -2.49 0.78
CA GLU A 194 -23.85 -1.97 0.62
C GLU A 194 -24.47 -1.59 1.96
N LEU A 195 -25.15 -0.46 1.95
CA LEU A 195 -26.15 -0.06 2.93
C LEU A 195 -27.46 0.16 2.20
N SER A 196 -28.53 -0.48 2.63
CA SER A 196 -29.85 -0.19 2.08
C SER A 196 -30.89 -0.04 3.18
N LEU A 197 -31.79 0.90 2.96
CA LEU A 197 -32.93 1.19 3.80
C LEU A 197 -34.19 1.09 2.96
N ARG A 198 -35.13 0.24 3.36
CA ARG A 198 -36.42 0.07 2.69
C ARG A 198 -37.55 0.34 3.67
N TYR A 199 -38.53 1.05 3.21
CA TYR A 199 -39.76 1.32 3.96
C TYR A 199 -40.97 0.84 3.18
N SER A 200 -41.76 -0.05 3.79
CA SER A 200 -43.04 -0.51 3.24
C SER A 200 -44.14 0.45 3.70
N LEU A 201 -44.82 1.08 2.74
CA LEU A 201 -45.89 2.02 3.08
C LEU A 201 -47.03 1.29 3.80
N PRO A 202 -47.59 1.86 4.89
CA PRO A 202 -48.74 1.29 5.58
C PRO A 202 -49.94 1.17 4.65
N SER A 203 -50.69 0.06 4.75
CA SER A 203 -51.89 -0.18 3.91
C SER A 203 -52.90 0.97 3.97
N LYS A 204 -52.97 1.68 5.07
CA LYS A 204 -53.84 2.86 5.22
C LYS A 204 -53.54 3.98 4.23
N TRP A 205 -52.29 4.10 3.78
CA TRP A 205 -51.87 5.17 2.87
C TRP A 205 -52.09 4.80 1.40
N ILE A 206 -52.07 3.49 1.11
CA ILE A 206 -52.12 2.99 -0.26
C ILE A 206 -53.48 2.40 -0.65
N SER A 207 -54.40 2.20 0.30
CA SER A 207 -55.71 1.57 0.07
C SER A 207 -56.58 2.25 -0.98
N LYS A 208 -56.39 3.55 -1.22
CA LYS A 208 -57.11 4.31 -2.25
C LYS A 208 -56.48 4.23 -3.62
N LEU A 209 -55.29 3.64 -3.75
CA LEU A 209 -54.51 3.58 -5.03
C LEU A 209 -54.69 2.28 -5.75
N TYR A 210 -55.58 1.37 -5.30
CA TYR A 210 -55.81 0.03 -5.88
C TYR A 210 -54.52 -0.79 -6.05
N VAL A 211 -53.53 -0.58 -5.16
CA VAL A 211 -52.28 -1.31 -5.11
C VAL A 211 -52.16 -2.15 -3.81
N GLN A 212 -51.54 -3.30 -3.89
CA GLN A 212 -51.40 -4.20 -2.77
C GLN A 212 -50.25 -3.80 -1.84
N ASN A 213 -49.14 -3.34 -2.43
CA ASN A 213 -47.95 -2.97 -1.67
C ASN A 213 -47.15 -1.89 -2.40
N VAL A 214 -46.56 -0.98 -1.61
CA VAL A 214 -45.59 0.01 -2.12
C VAL A 214 -44.39 0.03 -1.18
N ASN A 215 -43.24 -0.24 -1.73
CA ASN A 215 -41.97 -0.14 -1.02
C ASN A 215 -41.10 0.96 -1.62
N VAL A 216 -40.59 1.84 -0.79
CA VAL A 216 -39.60 2.84 -1.15
C VAL A 216 -38.26 2.45 -0.54
N GLY A 217 -37.18 2.63 -1.26
CA GLY A 217 -35.86 2.24 -0.79
C GLY A 217 -34.77 3.20 -1.20
N LEU A 218 -33.79 3.32 -0.34
CA LEU A 218 -32.51 3.99 -0.59
C LEU A 218 -31.42 2.93 -0.51
N VAL A 219 -30.47 2.99 -1.41
CA VAL A 219 -29.29 2.11 -1.42
C VAL A 219 -28.04 2.92 -1.69
N CYS A 220 -26.99 2.62 -0.93
CA CYS A 220 -25.64 3.11 -1.18
C CYS A 220 -24.73 1.91 -1.39
N ARG A 221 -24.07 1.83 -2.54
CA ARG A 221 -23.10 0.77 -2.85
C ARG A 221 -21.69 1.32 -2.91
N ASN A 222 -20.71 0.45 -2.61
CA ASN A 222 -19.30 0.80 -2.50
C ASN A 222 -19.09 1.98 -1.54
N VAL A 223 -19.69 1.87 -0.35
CA VAL A 223 -19.66 2.95 0.67
C VAL A 223 -18.24 3.34 1.03
N GLY A 224 -17.32 2.36 1.05
CA GLY A 224 -15.89 2.57 1.25
C GLY A 224 -15.28 1.51 2.15
N PHE A 225 -13.99 1.71 2.44
CA PHE A 225 -13.28 0.86 3.39
C PHE A 225 -13.47 1.37 4.81
N LEU A 226 -13.90 0.49 5.72
CA LEU A 226 -13.89 0.72 7.17
C LEU A 226 -12.49 0.55 7.73
N TYR A 227 -11.70 -0.31 7.10
CA TYR A 227 -10.29 -0.53 7.39
C TYR A 227 -9.53 -0.79 6.09
N ASN A 228 -8.35 -0.21 5.96
CA ASN A 228 -7.42 -0.41 4.86
C ASN A 228 -5.99 -0.31 5.41
N SER A 229 -5.19 -1.37 5.23
CA SER A 229 -3.80 -1.41 5.70
C SER A 229 -2.82 -0.72 4.75
N LEU A 230 -3.25 -0.39 3.54
CA LEU A 230 -2.36 0.26 2.57
C LEU A 230 -2.12 1.72 2.96
N PRO A 231 -0.88 2.21 2.78
CA PRO A 231 -0.56 3.61 3.07
C PRO A 231 -1.29 4.56 2.11
N ASP A 232 -1.44 5.81 2.54
CA ASP A 232 -1.95 6.93 1.73
C ASP A 232 -3.32 6.67 1.08
N ASN A 233 -4.16 5.82 1.67
CA ASN A 233 -5.48 5.42 1.15
C ASN A 233 -5.44 4.78 -0.25
N ILE A 234 -4.33 4.17 -0.63
CA ILE A 234 -4.23 3.41 -1.88
C ILE A 234 -5.34 2.35 -1.90
N ASN A 235 -5.99 2.22 -3.06
CA ASN A 235 -7.07 1.25 -3.23
C ASN A 235 -6.54 -0.19 -3.25
N PRO A 236 -6.86 -1.03 -2.24
CA PRO A 236 -6.36 -2.40 -2.18
C PRO A 236 -6.97 -3.33 -3.24
N GLU A 237 -8.00 -2.88 -3.95
CA GLU A 237 -8.65 -3.60 -5.04
C GLU A 237 -8.30 -3.03 -6.43
N GLY A 238 -7.41 -2.03 -6.47
CA GLY A 238 -6.93 -1.40 -7.71
C GLY A 238 -5.93 -2.25 -8.48
N LEU A 239 -6.13 -3.58 -8.50
CA LEU A 239 -5.22 -4.50 -9.21
C LEU A 239 -5.31 -4.31 -10.72
N ARG A 240 -4.17 -4.49 -11.39
CA ARG A 240 -4.01 -4.21 -12.81
C ARG A 240 -4.78 -5.15 -13.73
N SER A 241 -5.07 -6.36 -13.29
CA SER A 241 -5.80 -7.36 -14.08
C SER A 241 -6.68 -8.26 -13.22
N ASN A 242 -7.49 -9.09 -13.85
CA ASN A 242 -8.41 -10.03 -13.19
C ASN A 242 -7.83 -11.45 -13.07
N TYR A 243 -6.52 -11.64 -13.21
CA TYR A 243 -5.93 -12.95 -12.96
C TYR A 243 -5.97 -13.29 -11.47
N THR A 244 -6.19 -14.55 -11.14
CA THR A 244 -6.22 -15.03 -9.75
C THR A 244 -4.89 -14.85 -9.03
N SER A 245 -3.79 -14.74 -9.78
CA SER A 245 -2.43 -14.47 -9.30
C SER A 245 -2.00 -13.01 -9.45
N GLU A 246 -2.95 -12.10 -9.73
CA GLU A 246 -2.63 -10.67 -9.79
C GLU A 246 -2.39 -10.09 -8.40
N TYR A 247 -1.33 -9.34 -8.26
CA TYR A 247 -0.93 -8.68 -7.02
C TYR A 247 -0.36 -7.27 -7.26
N TYR A 248 -0.32 -6.84 -8.52
CA TYR A 248 0.23 -5.53 -8.89
C TYR A 248 -0.88 -4.48 -8.92
N GLU A 249 -0.83 -3.57 -7.97
CA GLU A 249 -1.64 -2.36 -7.95
C GLU A 249 -0.84 -1.22 -8.62
N ALA A 250 -1.44 -0.53 -9.57
CA ALA A 250 -0.82 0.61 -10.24
C ALA A 250 -1.88 1.57 -10.79
N GLY A 251 -2.18 2.60 -10.04
CA GLY A 251 -3.02 3.71 -10.50
C GLY A 251 -4.42 3.29 -10.94
N GLY A 252 -5.02 2.32 -10.25
CA GLY A 252 -6.38 1.88 -10.53
C GLY A 252 -7.40 3.01 -10.43
N SER A 253 -8.54 2.86 -11.11
CA SER A 253 -9.64 3.83 -11.02
C SER A 253 -10.08 4.02 -9.57
N ALA A 254 -10.38 5.25 -9.21
CA ALA A 254 -10.95 5.55 -7.90
C ALA A 254 -12.26 4.80 -7.72
N LEU A 255 -12.49 4.28 -6.52
CA LEU A 255 -13.76 3.64 -6.17
C LEU A 255 -14.88 4.68 -6.24
N THR A 256 -15.95 4.33 -6.95
CA THR A 256 -17.15 5.17 -7.03
C THR A 256 -18.20 4.69 -6.05
N ARG A 257 -18.76 5.61 -5.28
CA ARG A 257 -19.96 5.36 -4.49
C ARG A 257 -21.18 5.53 -5.35
N ASN A 258 -22.10 4.57 -5.26
CA ASN A 258 -23.34 4.60 -6.04
C ASN A 258 -24.52 4.78 -5.07
N TYR A 259 -25.32 5.80 -5.32
CA TYR A 259 -26.56 6.05 -4.60
C TYR A 259 -27.73 5.71 -5.49
N GLY A 260 -28.66 4.94 -4.98
CA GLY A 260 -29.86 4.53 -5.69
C GLY A 260 -31.11 4.78 -4.88
N PHE A 261 -32.18 5.06 -5.59
CA PHE A 261 -33.54 5.14 -5.07
C PHE A 261 -34.41 4.13 -5.79
N SER A 262 -35.28 3.44 -5.08
CA SER A 262 -36.21 2.48 -5.66
C SER A 262 -37.62 2.68 -5.17
N ILE A 263 -38.59 2.51 -6.07
CA ILE A 263 -40.01 2.38 -5.73
C ILE A 263 -40.48 1.08 -6.36
N ASN A 264 -40.98 0.17 -5.54
CA ASN A 264 -41.58 -1.07 -6.01
C ASN A 264 -43.07 -1.04 -5.68
N VAL A 265 -43.92 -1.23 -6.68
CA VAL A 265 -45.37 -1.24 -6.57
C VAL A 265 -45.89 -2.60 -7.00
N SER A 266 -46.72 -3.21 -6.17
CA SER A 266 -47.45 -4.47 -6.49
C SER A 266 -48.92 -4.17 -6.58
N PHE A 267 -49.56 -4.64 -7.67
CA PHE A 267 -50.97 -4.50 -7.97
C PHE A 267 -51.76 -5.75 -7.65
#